data_f39d0bea673ec54ea814c9616685acdf
#
_entry.id   f39d0bea673ec54ea814c9616685acdf
#
_cell.length_a   1.000
_cell.length_b   1.000
_cell.length_c   1.000
_cell.angle_alpha   90.00
_cell.angle_beta   90.00
_cell.angle_gamma   90.00
#
_symmetry.space_group_name_H-M   'P 1'
#
loop_
_entity.id
_entity.type
_entity.pdbx_description
1 polymer ?
#
loop_
_entity_poly.entity_id
_entity_poly.type
_entity_poly.pdbx_seq_one_letter_code
_entity_poly.pdbx_strand_id
1 'polypeptide(L)'
;WNTEDIGGGSIAPMSPTMVNGARLDATGEDSPRTVDPAMQVGRALAQHLGIAVDNVTVTSKKTNTSTVLGRVWSAPLITRLHDVLIHSDNVLAEAIGREIAVQQGKPATFAGATESIRHILGDNGVTTVGLTMFDASGLSLKNRVSSHTLVDVLRLSATQDQNRAILDDLPVSGGSGTLSNRFYDGSLARGWVRAKTGTLSSASSLSLIHI
;
A
#
# COMPACT_ATOMS: atom_id res chain seq x y z
N TRP A 1 -7.65 11.35 -2.23
CA TRP A 1 -7.84 10.89 -3.62
C TRP A 1 -9.27 11.15 -4.12
N ASN A 2 -9.48 10.94 -5.41
CA ASN A 2 -10.79 11.10 -6.03
C ASN A 2 -11.63 9.81 -5.91
N THR A 3 -12.95 9.95 -5.89
CA THR A 3 -13.87 8.79 -5.90
C THR A 3 -13.78 7.97 -7.19
N GLU A 4 -13.35 8.59 -8.28
CA GLU A 4 -13.07 7.94 -9.58
C GLU A 4 -11.96 6.88 -9.47
N ASP A 5 -10.99 7.06 -8.58
CA ASP A 5 -9.92 6.10 -8.32
C ASP A 5 -10.44 4.76 -7.79
N ILE A 6 -11.61 4.75 -7.14
CA ILE A 6 -12.28 3.54 -6.66
C ILE A 6 -12.83 2.74 -7.85
N GLY A 7 -13.57 3.41 -8.74
CA GLY A 7 -14.13 2.77 -9.94
C GLY A 7 -13.06 2.26 -10.89
N GLY A 8 -11.92 2.96 -10.97
CA GLY A 8 -10.74 2.56 -11.74
C GLY A 8 -9.89 1.44 -11.08
N GLY A 9 -10.25 0.96 -9.91
CA GLY A 9 -9.52 -0.11 -9.21
C GLY A 9 -8.26 0.32 -8.47
N SER A 10 -7.89 1.60 -8.52
CA SER A 10 -6.64 2.09 -7.91
C SER A 10 -6.67 2.08 -6.38
N ILE A 11 -7.85 2.28 -5.78
CA ILE A 11 -8.05 2.36 -4.32
C ILE A 11 -9.44 1.88 -3.93
N ALA A 12 -9.65 1.59 -2.65
CA ALA A 12 -10.97 1.35 -2.03
C ALA A 12 -11.13 2.20 -0.78
N PRO A 13 -12.37 2.45 -0.31
CA PRO A 13 -12.59 2.97 1.03
C PRO A 13 -11.89 2.07 2.06
N MET A 14 -11.05 2.67 2.91
CA MET A 14 -10.34 1.90 3.91
C MET A 14 -11.29 1.45 5.01
N SER A 15 -11.31 0.16 5.26
CA SER A 15 -12.13 -0.47 6.30
C SER A 15 -11.27 -1.41 7.12
N PRO A 16 -11.49 -1.51 8.45
CA PRO A 16 -10.82 -2.51 9.28
C PRO A 16 -11.20 -3.95 8.91
N THR A 17 -12.30 -4.13 8.18
CA THR A 17 -12.76 -5.42 7.65
C THR A 17 -12.74 -5.37 6.14
N MET A 18 -11.79 -6.08 5.53
CA MET A 18 -11.55 -6.05 4.09
C MET A 18 -10.96 -7.38 3.63
N VAL A 19 -11.33 -7.85 2.44
CA VAL A 19 -10.76 -9.03 1.80
C VAL A 19 -10.24 -8.66 0.40
N ASN A 20 -9.11 -9.22 -0.01
CA ASN A 20 -8.47 -9.01 -1.32
C ASN A 20 -8.30 -7.52 -1.70
N GLY A 21 -8.07 -6.64 -0.72
CA GLY A 21 -8.00 -5.20 -0.98
C GLY A 21 -9.30 -4.63 -1.55
N ALA A 22 -10.45 -5.24 -1.25
CA ALA A 22 -11.79 -4.88 -1.76
C ALA A 22 -11.98 -5.07 -3.27
N ARG A 23 -11.13 -5.82 -3.96
CA ARG A 23 -11.31 -6.15 -5.38
C ARG A 23 -12.59 -6.93 -5.60
N LEU A 24 -13.27 -6.64 -6.71
CA LEU A 24 -14.46 -7.38 -7.15
C LEU A 24 -14.06 -8.68 -7.86
N ASP A 25 -12.94 -8.66 -8.58
CA ASP A 25 -12.27 -9.85 -9.12
C ASP A 25 -10.95 -10.05 -8.38
N ALA A 26 -10.84 -11.12 -7.61
CA ALA A 26 -9.66 -11.43 -6.81
C ALA A 26 -8.42 -11.80 -7.66
N THR A 27 -8.61 -12.13 -8.94
CA THR A 27 -7.54 -12.57 -9.85
C THR A 27 -6.93 -11.42 -10.67
N GLY A 28 -7.64 -10.27 -10.75
CA GLY A 28 -7.19 -9.11 -11.51
C GLY A 28 -6.46 -8.09 -10.63
N GLU A 29 -5.24 -7.70 -11.00
CA GLU A 29 -4.51 -6.62 -10.32
C GLU A 29 -5.30 -5.29 -10.37
N ASP A 30 -5.81 -4.93 -11.54
CA ASP A 30 -6.54 -3.70 -11.84
C ASP A 30 -8.06 -3.88 -11.75
N SER A 31 -8.52 -4.86 -10.97
CA SER A 31 -9.95 -5.08 -10.77
C SER A 31 -10.61 -3.86 -10.13
N PRO A 32 -11.80 -3.46 -10.60
CA PRO A 32 -12.62 -2.51 -9.86
C PRO A 32 -12.79 -2.93 -8.40
N ARG A 33 -12.93 -1.96 -7.51
CA ARG A 33 -13.04 -2.22 -6.07
C ARG A 33 -14.43 -1.83 -5.57
N THR A 34 -14.91 -2.55 -4.55
CA THR A 34 -16.19 -2.21 -3.93
C THR A 34 -16.10 -0.89 -3.15
N VAL A 35 -17.21 -0.17 -3.13
CA VAL A 35 -17.36 1.02 -2.28
C VAL A 35 -17.70 0.67 -0.83
N ASP A 36 -18.04 -0.59 -0.53
CA ASP A 36 -18.37 -1.08 0.81
C ASP A 36 -17.63 -2.40 1.12
N PRO A 37 -16.34 -2.33 1.47
CA PRO A 37 -15.53 -3.51 1.77
C PRO A 37 -16.06 -4.35 2.93
N ALA A 38 -16.62 -3.72 3.97
CA ALA A 38 -17.14 -4.43 5.13
C ALA A 38 -18.35 -5.29 4.76
N MET A 39 -19.26 -4.76 3.93
CA MET A 39 -20.41 -5.49 3.42
C MET A 39 -19.96 -6.65 2.49
N GLN A 40 -18.93 -6.44 1.67
CA GLN A 40 -18.38 -7.50 0.82
C GLN A 40 -17.93 -8.69 1.67
N VAL A 41 -17.17 -8.45 2.74
CA VAL A 41 -16.72 -9.52 3.65
C VAL A 41 -17.90 -10.19 4.32
N GLY A 42 -18.87 -9.42 4.83
CA GLY A 42 -20.06 -9.95 5.49
C GLY A 42 -20.87 -10.87 4.57
N ARG A 43 -21.08 -10.47 3.33
CA ARG A 43 -21.81 -11.28 2.32
C ARG A 43 -21.04 -12.54 1.95
N ALA A 44 -19.74 -12.44 1.73
CA ALA A 44 -18.89 -13.61 1.44
C ALA A 44 -18.94 -14.63 2.61
N LEU A 45 -18.82 -14.16 3.84
CA LEU A 45 -18.94 -15.03 5.02
C LEU A 45 -20.34 -15.66 5.13
N ALA A 46 -21.40 -14.89 4.92
CA ALA A 46 -22.79 -15.40 4.95
C ALA A 46 -23.00 -16.52 3.94
N GLN A 47 -22.49 -16.36 2.71
CA GLN A 47 -22.53 -17.40 1.67
C GLN A 47 -21.85 -18.70 2.13
N HIS A 48 -20.64 -18.59 2.71
CA HIS A 48 -19.92 -19.77 3.23
C HIS A 48 -20.62 -20.46 4.41
N LEU A 49 -21.39 -19.70 5.18
CA LEU A 49 -22.15 -20.23 6.33
C LEU A 49 -23.57 -20.65 5.96
N GLY A 50 -23.98 -20.54 4.69
CA GLY A 50 -25.36 -20.86 4.27
C GLY A 50 -26.42 -19.88 4.79
N ILE A 51 -26.02 -18.64 5.13
CA ILE A 51 -26.92 -17.58 5.59
C ILE A 51 -27.33 -16.72 4.40
N ALA A 52 -28.61 -16.33 4.35
CA ALA A 52 -29.09 -15.43 3.31
C ALA A 52 -28.34 -14.08 3.38
N VAL A 53 -27.78 -13.67 2.23
CA VAL A 53 -26.94 -12.45 2.14
C VAL A 53 -27.70 -11.17 2.48
N ASP A 54 -29.01 -11.15 2.30
CA ASP A 54 -29.89 -10.03 2.63
C ASP A 54 -30.01 -9.80 4.15
N ASN A 55 -29.65 -10.78 4.96
CA ASN A 55 -29.62 -10.67 6.41
C ASN A 55 -28.32 -10.02 6.95
N VAL A 56 -27.38 -9.73 6.06
CA VAL A 56 -26.08 -9.12 6.46
C VAL A 56 -26.25 -7.62 6.63
N THR A 57 -25.82 -7.12 7.79
CA THR A 57 -25.78 -5.68 8.06
C THR A 57 -24.43 -5.30 8.64
N VAL A 58 -23.97 -4.08 8.35
CA VAL A 58 -22.77 -3.48 8.95
C VAL A 58 -23.19 -2.64 10.14
N THR A 59 -22.53 -2.83 11.28
CA THR A 59 -22.78 -2.07 12.50
C THR A 59 -21.48 -1.58 13.11
N SER A 60 -21.51 -0.39 13.71
CA SER A 60 -20.42 0.13 14.54
C SER A 60 -20.46 -0.38 15.99
N LYS A 61 -21.50 -1.11 16.39
CA LYS A 61 -21.63 -1.63 17.74
C LYS A 61 -20.60 -2.73 17.97
N LYS A 62 -19.85 -2.63 19.07
CA LYS A 62 -19.02 -3.73 19.55
C LYS A 62 -19.92 -4.88 20.01
N THR A 63 -19.60 -6.08 19.54
CA THR A 63 -20.22 -7.29 20.09
C THR A 63 -19.54 -7.63 21.41
N ASN A 64 -20.34 -7.92 22.44
CA ASN A 64 -19.82 -8.33 23.76
C ASN A 64 -19.59 -9.85 23.85
N THR A 65 -19.57 -10.55 22.72
CA THR A 65 -19.33 -12.00 22.71
C THR A 65 -17.85 -12.28 22.91
N SER A 66 -17.53 -13.08 23.89
CA SER A 66 -16.16 -13.49 24.21
C SER A 66 -15.68 -14.73 23.43
N THR A 67 -16.56 -15.38 22.68
CA THR A 67 -16.21 -16.59 21.93
C THR A 67 -15.64 -16.25 20.57
N VAL A 68 -14.36 -16.54 20.36
CA VAL A 68 -13.72 -16.45 19.05
C VAL A 68 -14.02 -17.72 18.26
N LEU A 69 -14.76 -17.60 17.16
CA LEU A 69 -15.12 -18.74 16.30
C LEU A 69 -14.03 -19.03 15.25
N GLY A 70 -13.26 -18.02 14.87
CA GLY A 70 -12.18 -18.17 13.91
C GLY A 70 -11.24 -16.97 13.93
N ARG A 71 -10.02 -17.16 13.43
CA ARG A 71 -9.01 -16.11 13.33
C ARG A 71 -8.20 -16.28 12.05
N VAL A 72 -7.99 -15.19 11.34
CA VAL A 72 -7.13 -15.13 10.17
C VAL A 72 -6.04 -14.09 10.43
N TRP A 73 -4.83 -14.39 9.99
CA TRP A 73 -3.69 -13.49 10.07
C TRP A 73 -3.32 -13.01 8.67
N SER A 74 -3.01 -11.74 8.53
CA SER A 74 -2.38 -11.24 7.31
C SER A 74 -0.98 -11.85 7.14
N ALA A 75 -0.48 -11.84 5.90
CA ALA A 75 0.89 -12.24 5.62
C ALA A 75 1.90 -11.39 6.44
N PRO A 76 3.10 -11.92 6.70
CA PRO A 76 4.17 -11.14 7.33
C PRO A 76 4.40 -9.79 6.64
N LEU A 77 4.84 -8.79 7.40
CA LEU A 77 5.04 -7.43 6.88
C LEU A 77 5.95 -7.41 5.66
N ILE A 78 7.03 -8.19 5.67
CA ILE A 78 7.98 -8.24 4.55
C ILE A 78 7.30 -8.71 3.24
N THR A 79 6.46 -9.73 3.30
CA THR A 79 5.68 -10.21 2.13
C THR A 79 4.74 -9.13 1.62
N ARG A 80 4.06 -8.42 2.53
CA ARG A 80 3.14 -7.34 2.17
C ARG A 80 3.87 -6.12 1.59
N LEU A 81 5.08 -5.82 2.07
CA LEU A 81 5.93 -4.77 1.49
C LEU A 81 6.38 -5.14 0.08
N HIS A 82 6.79 -6.39 -0.13
CA HIS A 82 7.08 -6.90 -1.47
C HIS A 82 5.90 -6.68 -2.41
N ASP A 83 4.69 -7.09 -2.01
CA ASP A 83 3.48 -6.91 -2.82
C ASP A 83 3.20 -5.42 -3.13
N VAL A 84 3.36 -4.52 -2.14
CA VAL A 84 3.22 -3.07 -2.36
C VAL A 84 4.22 -2.56 -3.39
N LEU A 85 5.46 -3.01 -3.34
CA LEU A 85 6.52 -2.51 -4.20
C LEU A 85 6.40 -3.06 -5.63
N ILE A 86 6.13 -4.35 -5.78
CA ILE A 86 6.04 -5.03 -7.08
C ILE A 86 4.75 -4.65 -7.83
N HIS A 87 3.60 -4.70 -7.14
CA HIS A 87 2.29 -4.46 -7.75
C HIS A 87 1.79 -3.03 -7.61
N SER A 88 2.51 -2.19 -6.83
CA SER A 88 2.09 -0.82 -6.53
C SER A 88 0.69 -0.74 -5.88
N ASP A 89 0.37 -1.68 -4.98
CA ASP A 89 -0.96 -1.77 -4.35
C ASP A 89 -1.19 -0.64 -3.34
N ASN A 90 -2.03 0.32 -3.74
CA ASN A 90 -2.33 1.50 -2.96
C ASN A 90 -3.13 1.17 -1.68
N VAL A 91 -4.04 0.20 -1.74
CA VAL A 91 -4.84 -0.22 -0.56
C VAL A 91 -3.93 -0.85 0.48
N LEU A 92 -3.00 -1.69 0.06
CA LEU A 92 -2.06 -2.33 0.97
C LEU A 92 -1.07 -1.30 1.56
N ALA A 93 -0.61 -0.33 0.78
CA ALA A 93 0.21 0.78 1.26
C ALA A 93 -0.52 1.60 2.33
N GLU A 94 -1.81 1.91 2.12
CA GLU A 94 -2.65 2.60 3.09
C GLU A 94 -2.91 1.78 4.36
N ALA A 95 -3.06 0.46 4.24
CA ALA A 95 -3.21 -0.43 5.39
C ALA A 95 -1.95 -0.45 6.24
N ILE A 96 -0.77 -0.61 5.62
CA ILE A 96 0.53 -0.57 6.31
C ILE A 96 0.75 0.80 6.97
N GLY A 97 0.43 1.90 6.30
CA GLY A 97 0.52 3.24 6.89
C GLY A 97 -0.32 3.37 8.17
N ARG A 98 -1.53 2.78 8.21
CA ARG A 98 -2.37 2.77 9.41
C ARG A 98 -1.83 1.86 10.51
N GLU A 99 -1.23 0.74 10.17
CA GLU A 99 -0.55 -0.12 11.14
C GLU A 99 0.63 0.63 11.80
N ILE A 100 1.41 1.38 11.01
CA ILE A 100 2.49 2.24 11.52
C ILE A 100 1.92 3.28 12.49
N ALA A 101 0.79 3.94 12.14
CA ALA A 101 0.15 4.90 13.04
C ALA A 101 -0.22 4.26 14.39
N VAL A 102 -0.85 3.09 14.36
CA VAL A 102 -1.24 2.36 15.59
C VAL A 102 -0.02 2.00 16.42
N GLN A 103 1.07 1.53 15.81
CA GLN A 103 2.33 1.22 16.52
C GLN A 103 2.96 2.47 17.16
N GLN A 104 2.73 3.64 16.57
CA GLN A 104 3.17 4.94 17.12
C GLN A 104 2.16 5.55 18.12
N GLY A 105 1.13 4.79 18.52
CA GLY A 105 0.10 5.28 19.44
C GLY A 105 -0.84 6.33 18.84
N LYS A 106 -0.90 6.43 17.51
CA LYS A 106 -1.72 7.39 16.78
C LYS A 106 -2.98 6.74 16.19
N PRO A 107 -4.03 7.51 15.90
CA PRO A 107 -5.21 6.99 15.24
C PRO A 107 -4.89 6.38 13.86
N ALA A 108 -5.57 5.28 13.49
CA ALA A 108 -5.47 4.62 12.20
C ALA A 108 -6.18 5.41 11.09
N THR A 109 -5.73 6.65 10.85
CA THR A 109 -6.26 7.61 9.88
C THR A 109 -5.17 8.02 8.89
N PHE A 110 -5.54 8.74 7.83
CA PHE A 110 -4.56 9.35 6.91
C PHE A 110 -3.57 10.26 7.66
N ALA A 111 -4.08 11.13 8.51
CA ALA A 111 -3.26 12.06 9.29
C ALA A 111 -2.31 11.31 10.23
N GLY A 112 -2.82 10.32 10.97
CA GLY A 112 -1.99 9.51 11.86
C GLY A 112 -0.90 8.73 11.12
N ALA A 113 -1.23 8.15 9.95
CA ALA A 113 -0.27 7.43 9.12
C ALA A 113 0.84 8.35 8.60
N THR A 114 0.47 9.46 7.98
CA THR A 114 1.44 10.38 7.37
C THR A 114 2.31 11.10 8.39
N GLU A 115 1.74 11.46 9.55
CA GLU A 115 2.51 12.03 10.67
C GLU A 115 3.52 11.03 11.22
N SER A 116 3.11 9.76 11.43
CA SER A 116 3.97 8.69 11.93
C SER A 116 5.10 8.38 10.96
N ILE A 117 4.80 8.25 9.66
CA ILE A 117 5.81 8.03 8.63
C ILE A 117 6.82 9.17 8.61
N ARG A 118 6.37 10.41 8.61
CA ARG A 118 7.27 11.58 8.60
C ARG A 118 8.15 11.62 9.84
N HIS A 119 7.62 11.27 11.02
CA HIS A 119 8.39 11.20 12.26
C HIS A 119 9.47 10.14 12.18
N ILE A 120 9.11 8.91 11.79
CA ILE A 120 10.07 7.80 11.66
C ILE A 120 11.17 8.13 10.65
N LEU A 121 10.85 8.75 9.51
CA LEU A 121 11.84 9.18 8.53
C LEU A 121 12.82 10.17 9.14
N GLY A 122 12.33 11.18 9.86
CA GLY A 122 13.17 12.18 10.55
C GLY A 122 14.07 11.56 11.60
N ASP A 123 13.56 10.64 12.42
CA ASP A 123 14.33 9.95 13.47
C ASP A 123 15.46 9.08 12.90
N ASN A 124 15.30 8.62 11.66
CA ASN A 124 16.32 7.87 10.93
C ASN A 124 17.22 8.75 10.04
N GLY A 125 17.18 10.06 10.23
CA GLY A 125 18.08 11.00 9.56
C GLY A 125 17.71 11.30 8.10
N VAL A 126 16.49 10.96 7.67
CA VAL A 126 15.99 11.32 6.35
C VAL A 126 15.50 12.77 6.36
N THR A 127 15.89 13.53 5.35
CA THR A 127 15.47 14.92 5.18
C THR A 127 13.96 15.01 4.95
N THR A 128 13.24 15.58 5.90
CA THR A 128 11.78 15.79 5.80
C THR A 128 11.38 17.23 5.46
N VAL A 129 12.35 18.10 5.19
CA VAL A 129 12.10 19.47 4.74
C VAL A 129 11.42 19.44 3.38
N GLY A 130 10.26 20.09 3.26
CA GLY A 130 9.44 20.06 2.05
C GLY A 130 8.64 18.78 1.82
N LEU A 131 8.74 17.80 2.74
CA LEU A 131 7.90 16.61 2.69
C LEU A 131 6.49 16.94 3.22
N THR A 132 5.50 16.82 2.35
CA THR A 132 4.07 16.93 2.71
C THR A 132 3.37 15.68 2.23
N MET A 133 2.69 14.99 3.14
CA MET A 133 1.96 13.76 2.86
C MET A 133 0.51 13.88 3.29
N PHE A 134 -0.40 13.44 2.44
CA PHE A 134 -1.85 13.38 2.70
C PHE A 134 -2.35 11.95 2.74
N ASP A 135 -1.56 11.01 2.22
CA ASP A 135 -1.82 9.58 2.22
C ASP A 135 -0.49 8.80 2.23
N ALA A 136 -0.57 7.48 2.39
CA ALA A 136 0.58 6.58 2.34
C ALA A 136 0.75 5.90 0.96
N SER A 137 -0.24 6.00 0.08
CA SER A 137 -0.25 5.39 -1.25
C SER A 137 0.40 6.25 -2.33
N GLY A 138 0.45 7.57 -2.13
CA GLY A 138 0.94 8.50 -3.15
C GLY A 138 -0.12 8.97 -4.13
N LEU A 139 -1.39 8.59 -3.97
CA LEU A 139 -2.48 8.98 -4.88
C LEU A 139 -2.87 10.45 -4.78
N SER A 140 -2.68 11.08 -3.62
CA SER A 140 -3.04 12.48 -3.45
C SER A 140 -2.13 13.39 -4.27
N LEU A 141 -2.71 14.17 -5.17
CA LEU A 141 -2.00 15.21 -5.93
C LEU A 141 -1.45 16.35 -5.05
N LYS A 142 -1.79 16.35 -3.76
CA LYS A 142 -1.27 17.31 -2.78
C LYS A 142 0.02 16.84 -2.13
N ASN A 143 0.41 15.57 -2.28
CA ASN A 143 1.69 15.08 -1.77
C ASN A 143 2.85 15.86 -2.41
N ARG A 144 3.85 16.15 -1.61
CA ARG A 144 5.11 16.77 -2.05
C ARG A 144 6.26 16.04 -1.41
N VAL A 145 7.20 15.60 -2.22
CA VAL A 145 8.44 14.96 -1.78
C VAL A 145 9.60 15.52 -2.59
N SER A 146 10.68 15.88 -1.91
CA SER A 146 11.89 16.32 -2.60
C SER A 146 12.68 15.11 -3.12
N SER A 147 13.44 15.31 -4.20
CA SER A 147 14.40 14.31 -4.67
C SER A 147 15.43 13.95 -3.59
N HIS A 148 15.80 14.92 -2.75
CA HIS A 148 16.70 14.69 -1.63
C HIS A 148 16.10 13.70 -0.61
N THR A 149 14.84 13.86 -0.22
CA THR A 149 14.15 12.90 0.66
C THR A 149 14.19 11.48 0.07
N LEU A 150 13.90 11.33 -1.23
CA LEU A 150 13.92 10.02 -1.89
C LEU A 150 15.34 9.42 -1.94
N VAL A 151 16.36 10.22 -2.21
CA VAL A 151 17.76 9.78 -2.18
C VAL A 151 18.17 9.37 -0.76
N ASP A 152 17.77 10.10 0.27
CA ASP A 152 18.06 9.74 1.66
C ASP A 152 17.43 8.40 2.04
N VAL A 153 16.19 8.13 1.62
CA VAL A 153 15.51 6.84 1.85
C VAL A 153 16.27 5.70 1.16
N LEU A 154 16.65 5.86 -0.11
CA LEU A 154 17.41 4.84 -0.84
C LEU A 154 18.79 4.61 -0.21
N ARG A 155 19.48 5.69 0.20
CA ARG A 155 20.78 5.61 0.90
C ARG A 155 20.65 4.88 2.23
N LEU A 156 19.62 5.20 3.03
CA LEU A 156 19.33 4.52 4.28
C LEU A 156 19.13 3.01 4.04
N SER A 157 18.40 2.66 3.00
CA SER A 157 18.14 1.26 2.61
C SER A 157 19.42 0.55 2.14
N ALA A 158 20.32 1.27 1.49
CA ALA A 158 21.59 0.70 1.01
C ALA A 158 22.67 0.55 2.11
N THR A 159 22.62 1.38 3.14
CA THR A 159 23.69 1.46 4.17
C THR A 159 23.33 0.76 5.48
N GLN A 160 22.05 0.43 5.69
CA GLN A 160 21.59 -0.24 6.91
C GLN A 160 20.98 -1.59 6.57
N ASP A 161 21.59 -2.68 7.06
CA ASP A 161 21.19 -4.06 6.75
C ASP A 161 19.72 -4.35 7.05
N GLN A 162 19.19 -3.78 8.14
CA GLN A 162 17.78 -3.94 8.51
C GLN A 162 16.78 -3.36 7.49
N ASN A 163 17.23 -2.40 6.68
CA ASN A 163 16.39 -1.73 5.67
C ASN A 163 16.66 -2.26 4.26
N ARG A 164 17.62 -3.16 4.09
CA ARG A 164 18.07 -3.67 2.78
C ARG A 164 16.97 -4.38 2.01
N ALA A 165 16.05 -5.03 2.71
CA ALA A 165 14.90 -5.71 2.10
C ALA A 165 14.09 -4.78 1.18
N ILE A 166 14.05 -3.47 1.44
CA ILE A 166 13.37 -2.50 0.56
C ILE A 166 13.98 -2.52 -0.85
N LEU A 167 15.31 -2.57 -0.96
CA LEU A 167 16.00 -2.60 -2.26
C LEU A 167 15.77 -3.92 -2.98
N ASP A 168 15.75 -5.03 -2.23
CA ASP A 168 15.55 -6.37 -2.81
C ASP A 168 14.13 -6.53 -3.38
N ASP A 169 13.16 -5.86 -2.79
CA ASP A 169 11.75 -5.88 -3.17
C ASP A 169 11.37 -4.86 -4.26
N LEU A 170 12.26 -3.94 -4.64
CA LEU A 170 11.98 -2.99 -5.74
C LEU A 170 11.88 -3.72 -7.08
N PRO A 171 10.93 -3.30 -7.96
CA PRO A 171 10.90 -3.75 -9.35
C PRO A 171 12.24 -3.64 -10.06
N VAL A 172 12.57 -4.64 -10.87
CA VAL A 172 13.81 -4.74 -11.64
C VAL A 172 13.56 -4.46 -13.11
N SER A 173 14.38 -3.62 -13.70
CA SER A 173 14.31 -3.24 -15.12
C SER A 173 14.36 -4.46 -16.05
N GLY A 174 13.34 -4.60 -16.90
CA GLY A 174 13.17 -5.73 -17.82
C GLY A 174 13.02 -7.08 -17.15
N GLY A 175 12.66 -7.10 -15.82
CA GLY A 175 12.57 -8.34 -15.03
C GLY A 175 11.26 -8.47 -14.25
N SER A 176 10.90 -7.51 -13.39
CA SER A 176 9.75 -7.69 -12.49
C SER A 176 8.92 -6.42 -12.29
N GLY A 177 7.68 -6.63 -11.81
CA GLY A 177 6.76 -5.57 -11.41
C GLY A 177 6.52 -4.52 -12.50
N THR A 178 6.34 -3.28 -12.10
CA THR A 178 6.08 -2.15 -13.00
C THR A 178 7.22 -1.81 -13.96
N LEU A 179 8.38 -2.46 -13.82
CA LEU A 179 9.53 -2.31 -14.73
C LEU A 179 9.72 -3.49 -15.70
N SER A 180 8.91 -4.53 -15.64
CA SER A 180 9.05 -5.74 -16.48
C SER A 180 9.11 -5.42 -17.97
N ASN A 181 8.33 -4.46 -18.43
CA ASN A 181 8.25 -4.03 -19.84
C ASN A 181 9.03 -2.75 -20.13
N ARG A 182 9.93 -2.33 -19.24
CA ARG A 182 10.82 -1.19 -19.47
C ARG A 182 12.25 -1.66 -19.71
N PHE A 183 13.06 -0.84 -20.37
CA PHE A 183 14.45 -1.16 -20.71
C PHE A 183 14.53 -2.39 -21.63
N TYR A 184 14.14 -2.18 -22.88
CA TYR A 184 14.09 -3.20 -23.94
C TYR A 184 15.42 -3.93 -24.17
N ASP A 185 15.39 -5.03 -24.92
CA ASP A 185 16.54 -5.82 -25.26
C ASP A 185 17.66 -4.94 -25.88
N GLY A 186 18.88 -5.14 -25.37
CA GLY A 186 20.04 -4.33 -25.74
C GLY A 186 20.30 -3.13 -24.83
N SER A 187 19.40 -2.79 -23.88
CA SER A 187 19.68 -1.77 -22.87
C SER A 187 20.66 -2.28 -21.82
N LEU A 188 21.75 -1.55 -21.59
CA LEU A 188 22.72 -1.85 -20.52
C LEU A 188 22.11 -1.74 -19.11
N ALA A 189 20.97 -1.07 -18.97
CA ALA A 189 20.27 -0.92 -17.70
C ALA A 189 19.38 -2.11 -17.35
N ARG A 190 19.11 -3.03 -18.30
CA ARG A 190 18.26 -4.20 -18.06
C ARG A 190 18.88 -5.11 -16.98
N GLY A 191 18.10 -5.45 -15.96
CA GLY A 191 18.54 -6.27 -14.83
C GLY A 191 19.34 -5.52 -13.76
N TRP A 192 19.77 -4.28 -14.02
CA TRP A 192 20.62 -3.51 -13.11
C TRP A 192 19.87 -2.42 -12.33
N VAL A 193 18.84 -1.84 -12.96
CA VAL A 193 18.09 -0.76 -12.34
C VAL A 193 16.96 -1.34 -11.50
N ARG A 194 16.88 -0.90 -10.25
CA ARG A 194 15.75 -1.15 -9.36
C ARG A 194 15.04 0.17 -9.10
N ALA A 195 13.72 0.20 -9.23
CA ALA A 195 12.98 1.45 -9.04
C ALA A 195 11.54 1.25 -8.64
N LYS A 196 11.02 2.21 -7.85
CA LYS A 196 9.59 2.38 -7.66
C LYS A 196 9.08 3.45 -8.60
N THR A 197 8.12 3.09 -9.42
CA THR A 197 7.41 4.02 -10.32
C THR A 197 6.23 4.67 -9.62
N GLY A 198 5.87 5.87 -10.03
CA GLY A 198 4.62 6.52 -9.71
C GLY A 198 4.08 7.20 -10.95
N THR A 199 2.86 6.86 -11.36
CA THR A 199 2.21 7.44 -12.53
C THR A 199 0.76 7.74 -12.21
N LEU A 200 0.38 9.01 -12.32
CA LEU A 200 -0.99 9.50 -12.25
C LEU A 200 -1.28 10.25 -13.55
N SER A 201 -2.55 10.53 -13.82
CA SER A 201 -2.95 11.28 -15.03
C SER A 201 -2.26 12.63 -15.17
N SER A 202 -1.90 13.25 -14.05
CA SER A 202 -1.29 14.60 -13.99
C SER A 202 0.08 14.64 -13.31
N ALA A 203 0.64 13.50 -12.90
CA ALA A 203 1.95 13.44 -12.24
C ALA A 203 2.68 12.14 -12.57
N SER A 204 3.99 12.24 -12.71
CA SER A 204 4.88 11.08 -12.91
C SER A 204 6.11 11.22 -12.03
N SER A 205 6.54 10.13 -11.43
CA SER A 205 7.75 10.08 -10.62
C SER A 205 8.48 8.75 -10.79
N LEU A 206 9.77 8.76 -10.55
CA LEU A 206 10.62 7.58 -10.54
C LEU A 206 11.68 7.75 -9.46
N SER A 207 11.65 6.86 -8.46
CA SER A 207 12.72 6.74 -7.48
C SER A 207 13.58 5.52 -7.87
N LEU A 208 14.85 5.74 -8.17
CA LEU A 208 15.70 4.79 -8.86
C LEU A 208 17.02 4.62 -8.13
N ILE A 209 17.48 3.36 -8.04
CA ILE A 209 18.84 2.99 -7.66
C ILE A 209 19.37 1.95 -8.67
N HIS A 210 20.65 2.00 -8.96
CA HIS A 210 21.34 0.93 -9.67
C HIS A 210 22.27 0.20 -8.70
N ILE A 211 22.38 -1.10 -8.86
CA ILE A 211 23.20 -1.98 -8.02
C ILE A 211 24.25 -2.65 -8.89
#